data_1062fcd925f27344767a76bab005f77b
#
_entry.id   1062fcd925f27344767a76bab005f77b
#
_cell.length_a   1.000
_cell.length_b   1.000
_cell.length_c   1.000
_cell.angle_alpha   90.00
_cell.angle_beta   90.00
_cell.angle_gamma   90.00
#
_symmetry.space_group_name_H-M   'P 1'
#
loop_
_entity.id
_entity.type
_entity.pdbx_description
1 polymer ?
#
loop_
_entity_poly.entity_id
_entity_poly.type
_entity_poly.pdbx_seq_one_letter_code
_entity_poly.pdbx_strand_id
1 'polypeptide(L)'
;RDRCLQAQWDLLVVDEAHHLQWSPKQASDEYRLVERLAAQTKGVLLLTATPEQLGKESHFARLRLLDPERFPDFDAFVEEEKNYEPIAQVVEDLLENRALSEADMTLLQETIDEGDNQVLLEQLAADGGALRQARDEAIEEISQARIELVEHLLDRHGTGRVLFRNTRAAVKGFPKRELFAHPLPMPDSYTRLFTELQDMHASLLLAPELLHETVASDERWTSFDPRLQWLGEQLEALFPHKVLVIAASAETALDIAWHLKNRTGIHAAVFHEGLSIVERDRAAAFFADMETGAQVLVCSEIGSEGRNFQFAHHLVLFDLPLNPDLLEQRIGRLDRIGQTETIRIHVPYLEDSAQQVMFRWYHEGLSAFEHTCPAGHAVYVQIETDLLAALHNPADA
;
A
#
# COMPACT_ATOMS: atom_id res chain seq x y z
N ARG A 1 -30.33 -4.48 0.83
CA ARG A 1 -29.73 -5.85 0.82
C ARG A 1 -30.65 -6.83 0.09
N ASP A 2 -31.94 -6.95 0.46
CA ASP A 2 -32.86 -7.94 -0.14
C ASP A 2 -33.13 -7.73 -1.64
N ARG A 3 -33.20 -6.48 -2.10
CA ARG A 3 -33.37 -6.18 -3.54
C ARG A 3 -32.16 -6.62 -4.38
N CYS A 4 -30.95 -6.53 -3.85
CA CYS A 4 -29.74 -6.99 -4.55
C CYS A 4 -29.74 -8.51 -4.69
N LEU A 5 -30.19 -9.25 -3.66
CA LEU A 5 -30.25 -10.71 -3.69
C LEU A 5 -31.37 -11.25 -4.59
N GLN A 6 -32.40 -10.45 -4.87
CA GLN A 6 -33.50 -10.84 -5.76
C GLN A 6 -33.21 -10.56 -7.26
N ALA A 7 -32.20 -9.72 -7.53
CA ALA A 7 -31.80 -9.41 -8.88
C ALA A 7 -30.90 -10.54 -9.44
N GLN A 8 -31.07 -10.84 -10.75
CA GLN A 8 -30.19 -11.76 -11.45
C GLN A 8 -29.02 -10.98 -12.03
N TRP A 9 -27.85 -11.11 -11.41
CA TRP A 9 -26.62 -10.45 -11.85
C TRP A 9 -25.78 -11.39 -12.71
N ASP A 10 -25.21 -10.90 -13.80
CA ASP A 10 -24.26 -11.66 -14.62
C ASP A 10 -22.82 -11.53 -14.09
N LEU A 11 -22.49 -10.39 -13.47
CA LEU A 11 -21.18 -10.11 -12.92
C LEU A 11 -21.30 -9.37 -11.58
N LEU A 12 -20.60 -9.85 -10.57
CA LEU A 12 -20.39 -9.17 -9.29
C LEU A 12 -18.96 -8.61 -9.25
N VAL A 13 -18.84 -7.31 -9.09
CA VAL A 13 -17.54 -6.64 -8.87
C VAL A 13 -17.50 -6.12 -7.45
N VAL A 14 -16.49 -6.50 -6.70
CA VAL A 14 -16.23 -6.03 -5.34
C VAL A 14 -14.91 -5.27 -5.34
N ASP A 15 -14.98 -3.97 -5.17
CA ASP A 15 -13.81 -3.11 -5.02
C ASP A 15 -13.35 -3.10 -3.57
N GLU A 16 -12.04 -2.95 -3.35
CA GLU A 16 -11.38 -3.00 -2.03
C GLU A 16 -11.80 -4.26 -1.22
N ALA A 17 -11.77 -5.41 -1.88
CA ALA A 17 -12.22 -6.69 -1.30
C ALA A 17 -11.47 -7.09 -0.02
N HIS A 18 -10.37 -6.41 0.31
CA HIS A 18 -9.64 -6.60 1.55
C HIS A 18 -10.42 -6.14 2.80
N HIS A 19 -11.45 -5.31 2.65
CA HIS A 19 -12.33 -4.94 3.76
C HIS A 19 -13.34 -6.04 4.15
N LEU A 20 -13.48 -7.09 3.34
CA LEU A 20 -14.33 -8.22 3.67
C LEU A 20 -13.70 -9.07 4.78
N GLN A 21 -14.10 -8.83 6.02
CA GLN A 21 -13.56 -9.54 7.18
C GLN A 21 -14.20 -10.92 7.33
N TRP A 22 -13.33 -11.92 7.47
CA TRP A 22 -13.72 -13.32 7.69
C TRP A 22 -12.70 -14.01 8.60
N SER A 23 -13.19 -14.91 9.45
CA SER A 23 -12.39 -15.88 10.18
C SER A 23 -13.19 -17.17 10.32
N PRO A 24 -12.56 -18.30 10.68
CA PRO A 24 -13.25 -19.59 10.91
C PRO A 24 -14.40 -19.50 11.92
N LYS A 25 -14.34 -18.52 12.84
CA LYS A 25 -15.33 -18.33 13.92
C LYS A 25 -16.39 -17.31 13.58
N GLN A 26 -16.05 -16.30 12.76
CA GLN A 26 -16.93 -15.18 12.50
C GLN A 26 -16.67 -14.56 11.13
N ALA A 27 -17.74 -14.23 10.41
CA ALA A 27 -17.68 -13.44 9.18
C ALA A 27 -18.48 -12.15 9.33
N SER A 28 -18.01 -11.05 8.71
CA SER A 28 -18.74 -9.79 8.68
C SER A 28 -20.06 -9.91 7.89
N ASP A 29 -20.97 -8.99 8.14
CA ASP A 29 -22.25 -8.94 7.40
C ASP A 29 -22.03 -8.64 5.92
N GLU A 30 -21.00 -7.85 5.60
CA GLU A 30 -20.55 -7.52 4.24
C GLU A 30 -20.05 -8.79 3.55
N TYR A 31 -19.16 -9.56 4.18
CA TYR A 31 -18.67 -10.82 3.65
C TYR A 31 -19.82 -11.79 3.34
N ARG A 32 -20.74 -12.00 4.30
CA ARG A 32 -21.90 -12.88 4.13
C ARG A 32 -22.82 -12.43 2.98
N LEU A 33 -22.99 -11.13 2.80
CA LEU A 33 -23.75 -10.59 1.69
C LEU A 33 -23.08 -10.90 0.36
N VAL A 34 -21.76 -10.67 0.26
CA VAL A 34 -20.97 -10.94 -0.94
C VAL A 34 -20.95 -12.44 -1.24
N GLU A 35 -20.77 -13.32 -0.25
CA GLU A 35 -20.84 -14.78 -0.40
C GLU A 35 -22.17 -15.24 -0.99
N ARG A 36 -23.29 -14.72 -0.51
CA ARG A 36 -24.63 -15.03 -1.05
C ARG A 36 -24.83 -14.50 -2.46
N LEU A 37 -24.29 -13.34 -2.78
CA LEU A 37 -24.35 -12.78 -4.14
C LEU A 37 -23.47 -13.57 -5.10
N ALA A 38 -22.22 -13.90 -4.68
CA ALA A 38 -21.28 -14.68 -5.46
C ALA A 38 -21.87 -16.06 -5.86
N ALA A 39 -22.52 -16.74 -4.92
CA ALA A 39 -23.18 -18.03 -5.17
C ALA A 39 -24.32 -17.98 -6.21
N GLN A 40 -24.86 -16.81 -6.51
CA GLN A 40 -25.96 -16.60 -7.45
C GLN A 40 -25.54 -15.95 -8.76
N THR A 41 -24.29 -15.47 -8.84
CA THR A 41 -23.77 -14.69 -9.97
C THR A 41 -22.86 -15.55 -10.83
N LYS A 42 -22.93 -15.38 -12.16
CA LYS A 42 -22.14 -16.19 -13.10
C LYS A 42 -20.65 -15.88 -13.07
N GLY A 43 -20.28 -14.65 -12.75
CA GLY A 43 -18.91 -14.22 -12.66
C GLY A 43 -18.68 -13.33 -11.43
N VAL A 44 -17.55 -13.50 -10.77
CA VAL A 44 -17.14 -12.72 -9.61
C VAL A 44 -15.75 -12.12 -9.87
N LEU A 45 -15.61 -10.82 -9.66
CA LEU A 45 -14.35 -10.10 -9.74
C LEU A 45 -14.11 -9.37 -8.42
N LEU A 46 -13.05 -9.75 -7.72
CA LEU A 46 -12.59 -9.09 -6.50
C LEU A 46 -11.38 -8.23 -6.82
N LEU A 47 -11.47 -6.94 -6.55
CA LEU A 47 -10.38 -5.99 -6.73
C LEU A 47 -9.79 -5.67 -5.34
N THR A 48 -8.47 -5.74 -5.22
CA THR A 48 -7.75 -5.42 -3.99
C THR A 48 -6.33 -4.99 -4.30
N ALA A 49 -5.81 -4.01 -3.57
CA ALA A 49 -4.42 -3.59 -3.68
C ALA A 49 -3.45 -4.62 -3.05
N THR A 50 -3.91 -5.34 -2.02
CA THR A 50 -3.08 -6.18 -1.16
C THR A 50 -3.73 -7.54 -0.89
N PRO A 51 -3.69 -8.49 -1.85
CA PRO A 51 -4.42 -9.75 -1.71
C PRO A 51 -3.89 -10.66 -0.58
N GLU A 52 -2.62 -10.57 -0.21
CA GLU A 52 -1.96 -11.50 0.72
C GLU A 52 -1.62 -10.89 2.08
N GLN A 53 -1.62 -9.56 2.22
CA GLN A 53 -1.06 -8.85 3.37
C GLN A 53 -1.91 -8.88 4.65
N LEU A 54 -3.19 -9.25 4.56
CA LEU A 54 -4.11 -9.31 5.70
C LEU A 54 -4.14 -10.69 6.40
N GLY A 55 -3.13 -11.52 6.15
CA GLY A 55 -3.02 -12.85 6.75
C GLY A 55 -3.79 -13.92 6.00
N LYS A 56 -3.49 -15.17 6.35
CA LYS A 56 -4.00 -16.38 5.68
C LYS A 56 -5.53 -16.50 5.70
N GLU A 57 -6.18 -16.09 6.78
CA GLU A 57 -7.65 -16.11 6.90
C GLU A 57 -8.31 -15.21 5.85
N SER A 58 -7.79 -14.01 5.71
CA SER A 58 -8.31 -13.02 4.76
C SER A 58 -8.04 -13.43 3.30
N HIS A 59 -6.89 -14.03 3.03
CA HIS A 59 -6.55 -14.56 1.70
C HIS A 59 -7.47 -15.72 1.32
N PHE A 60 -7.59 -16.73 2.21
CA PHE A 60 -8.51 -17.84 2.05
C PHE A 60 -9.95 -17.39 1.80
N ALA A 61 -10.43 -16.43 2.57
CA ALA A 61 -11.79 -15.92 2.46
C ALA A 61 -12.11 -15.40 1.06
N ARG A 62 -11.17 -14.70 0.42
CA ARG A 62 -11.33 -14.20 -0.96
C ARG A 62 -11.27 -15.31 -1.99
N LEU A 63 -10.34 -16.26 -1.85
CA LEU A 63 -10.26 -17.43 -2.72
C LEU A 63 -11.55 -18.27 -2.66
N ARG A 64 -12.10 -18.46 -1.46
CA ARG A 64 -13.37 -19.17 -1.25
C ARG A 64 -14.56 -18.47 -1.90
N LEU A 65 -14.57 -17.13 -1.98
CA LEU A 65 -15.62 -16.40 -2.71
C LEU A 65 -15.53 -16.62 -4.22
N LEU A 66 -14.33 -16.87 -4.77
CA LEU A 66 -14.10 -17.11 -6.20
C LEU A 66 -14.32 -18.56 -6.59
N ASP A 67 -13.87 -19.49 -5.75
CA ASP A 67 -13.97 -20.94 -6.00
C ASP A 67 -14.23 -21.69 -4.69
N PRO A 68 -15.49 -21.75 -4.22
CA PRO A 68 -15.84 -22.40 -2.96
C PRO A 68 -15.68 -23.93 -3.01
N GLU A 69 -15.66 -24.55 -4.20
CA GLU A 69 -15.46 -25.99 -4.34
C GLU A 69 -14.00 -26.38 -4.14
N ARG A 70 -13.06 -25.54 -4.57
CA ARG A 70 -11.63 -25.74 -4.38
C ARG A 70 -11.18 -25.35 -2.98
N PHE A 71 -11.76 -24.32 -2.38
CA PHE A 71 -11.40 -23.79 -1.07
C PHE A 71 -12.53 -23.98 -0.04
N PRO A 72 -12.92 -25.23 0.27
CA PRO A 72 -14.03 -25.50 1.18
C PRO A 72 -13.68 -25.32 2.65
N ASP A 73 -12.42 -25.59 3.03
CA ASP A 73 -11.96 -25.69 4.40
C ASP A 73 -10.65 -24.93 4.63
N PHE A 74 -10.61 -24.16 5.72
CA PHE A 74 -9.46 -23.30 6.03
C PHE A 74 -8.25 -24.10 6.51
N ASP A 75 -8.46 -25.13 7.31
CA ASP A 75 -7.35 -25.93 7.86
C ASP A 75 -6.67 -26.71 6.73
N ALA A 76 -7.44 -27.24 5.78
CA ALA A 76 -6.92 -27.87 4.58
C ALA A 76 -6.12 -26.89 3.72
N PHE A 77 -6.61 -25.66 3.55
CA PHE A 77 -5.88 -24.60 2.84
C PHE A 77 -4.56 -24.25 3.50
N VAL A 78 -4.52 -24.11 4.84
CA VAL A 78 -3.28 -23.81 5.58
C VAL A 78 -2.26 -24.94 5.46
N GLU A 79 -2.72 -26.21 5.47
CA GLU A 79 -1.84 -27.38 5.27
C GLU A 79 -1.29 -27.42 3.84
N GLU A 80 -2.13 -27.17 2.85
CA GLU A 80 -1.73 -27.06 1.44
C GLU A 80 -0.71 -25.92 1.26
N GLU A 81 -0.94 -24.74 1.83
CA GLU A 81 -0.05 -23.60 1.72
C GLU A 81 1.34 -23.86 2.33
N LYS A 82 1.43 -24.60 3.44
CA LYS A 82 2.73 -25.01 4.02
C LYS A 82 3.54 -25.88 3.06
N ASN A 83 2.87 -26.69 2.27
CA ASN A 83 3.51 -27.57 1.29
C ASN A 83 3.97 -26.79 0.04
N TYR A 84 3.47 -25.56 -0.16
CA TYR A 84 3.86 -24.70 -1.28
C TYR A 84 5.06 -23.82 -1.02
N GLU A 85 5.37 -23.51 0.22
CA GLU A 85 6.49 -22.62 0.55
C GLU A 85 7.82 -23.07 -0.11
N PRO A 86 8.18 -24.37 -0.11
CA PRO A 86 9.35 -24.86 -0.83
C PRO A 86 9.22 -24.70 -2.36
N ILE A 87 8.02 -24.92 -2.93
CA ILE A 87 7.79 -24.82 -4.37
C ILE A 87 7.87 -23.34 -4.83
N ALA A 88 7.35 -22.43 -4.01
CA ALA A 88 7.42 -21.00 -4.30
C ALA A 88 8.87 -20.51 -4.36
N GLN A 89 9.76 -21.01 -3.48
CA GLN A 89 11.18 -20.69 -3.51
C GLN A 89 11.85 -21.20 -4.79
N VAL A 90 11.53 -22.42 -5.22
CA VAL A 90 12.03 -22.99 -6.49
C VAL A 90 11.56 -22.18 -7.70
N VAL A 91 10.30 -21.73 -7.70
CA VAL A 91 9.77 -20.85 -8.76
C VAL A 91 10.51 -19.51 -8.80
N GLU A 92 10.80 -18.92 -7.64
CA GLU A 92 11.59 -17.67 -7.55
C GLU A 92 13.01 -17.89 -8.10
N ASP A 93 13.69 -18.98 -7.74
CA ASP A 93 15.03 -19.31 -8.22
C ASP A 93 15.04 -19.59 -9.72
N LEU A 94 13.99 -20.18 -10.28
CA LEU A 94 13.82 -20.35 -11.71
C LEU A 94 13.65 -18.99 -12.42
N LEU A 95 12.83 -18.10 -11.90
CA LEU A 95 12.57 -16.78 -12.48
C LEU A 95 13.80 -15.87 -12.43
N GLU A 96 14.60 -15.95 -11.37
CA GLU A 96 15.81 -15.17 -11.19
C GLU A 96 17.04 -15.81 -11.84
N ASN A 97 16.86 -16.90 -12.59
CA ASN A 97 17.94 -17.67 -13.22
C ASN A 97 19.02 -18.13 -12.23
N ARG A 98 18.64 -18.40 -10.97
CA ARG A 98 19.53 -18.97 -9.97
C ARG A 98 19.74 -20.47 -10.24
N ALA A 99 20.88 -20.99 -9.78
CA ALA A 99 21.15 -22.42 -9.85
C ALA A 99 20.28 -23.16 -8.83
N LEU A 100 19.56 -24.19 -9.29
CA LEU A 100 18.76 -25.04 -8.43
C LEU A 100 19.65 -26.00 -7.63
N SER A 101 19.31 -26.22 -6.35
CA SER A 101 19.98 -27.20 -5.52
C SER A 101 19.51 -28.63 -5.84
N GLU A 102 20.25 -29.65 -5.37
CA GLU A 102 19.81 -31.06 -5.50
C GLU A 102 18.46 -31.30 -4.79
N ALA A 103 18.17 -30.57 -3.69
CA ALA A 103 16.90 -30.63 -2.98
C ALA A 103 15.75 -30.05 -3.83
N ASP A 104 15.99 -28.93 -4.52
CA ASP A 104 15.02 -28.30 -5.40
C ASP A 104 14.69 -29.21 -6.60
N MET A 105 15.70 -29.85 -7.18
CA MET A 105 15.51 -30.80 -8.27
C MET A 105 14.71 -32.03 -7.83
N THR A 106 14.94 -32.52 -6.61
CA THR A 106 14.17 -33.64 -6.05
C THR A 106 12.72 -33.24 -5.81
N LEU A 107 12.50 -32.05 -5.24
CA LEU A 107 11.16 -31.48 -5.01
C LEU A 107 10.39 -31.32 -6.33
N LEU A 108 11.05 -30.82 -7.36
CA LEU A 108 10.46 -30.70 -8.71
C LEU A 108 10.07 -32.05 -9.28
N GLN A 109 10.94 -33.06 -9.15
CA GLN A 109 10.66 -34.42 -9.63
C GLN A 109 9.48 -35.08 -8.90
N GLU A 110 9.33 -34.83 -7.60
CA GLU A 110 8.21 -35.36 -6.80
C GLU A 110 6.89 -34.60 -7.07
N THR A 111 7.00 -33.31 -7.45
CA THR A 111 5.84 -32.44 -7.61
C THR A 111 5.24 -32.50 -9.01
N ILE A 112 6.07 -32.80 -10.02
CA ILE A 112 5.70 -32.80 -11.44
C ILE A 112 5.49 -34.25 -11.89
N ASP A 113 4.25 -34.60 -12.21
CA ASP A 113 3.89 -35.93 -12.74
C ASP A 113 4.55 -36.22 -14.09
N GLU A 114 4.70 -37.52 -14.37
CA GLU A 114 5.29 -38.10 -15.57
C GLU A 114 4.62 -37.59 -16.86
N GLY A 115 5.40 -37.08 -17.79
CA GLY A 115 4.94 -36.62 -19.11
C GLY A 115 5.91 -35.64 -19.76
N ASP A 116 5.37 -34.63 -20.43
CA ASP A 116 6.14 -33.62 -21.19
C ASP A 116 7.16 -32.81 -20.36
N ASN A 117 7.03 -32.84 -19.02
CA ASN A 117 7.89 -32.12 -18.09
C ASN A 117 9.22 -32.83 -17.80
N GLN A 118 9.36 -34.13 -18.09
CA GLN A 118 10.61 -34.86 -17.86
C GLN A 118 11.74 -34.34 -18.76
N VAL A 119 11.41 -33.93 -19.98
CA VAL A 119 12.35 -33.30 -20.91
C VAL A 119 12.83 -31.94 -20.39
N LEU A 120 11.94 -31.16 -19.81
CA LEU A 120 12.27 -29.87 -19.20
C LEU A 120 13.20 -30.03 -17.98
N LEU A 121 12.94 -31.03 -17.15
CA LEU A 121 13.79 -31.37 -16.00
C LEU A 121 15.16 -31.87 -16.42
N GLU A 122 15.27 -32.68 -17.48
CA GLU A 122 16.54 -33.14 -18.04
C GLU A 122 17.36 -31.97 -18.63
N GLN A 123 16.71 -31.01 -19.27
CA GLN A 123 17.36 -29.80 -19.78
C GLN A 123 17.91 -28.93 -18.64
N LEU A 124 17.15 -28.81 -17.53
CA LEU A 124 17.60 -28.07 -16.35
C LEU A 124 18.71 -28.79 -15.58
N ALA A 125 18.67 -30.14 -15.49
CA ALA A 125 19.70 -30.93 -14.85
C ALA A 125 21.04 -30.86 -15.60
N ALA A 126 21.01 -30.68 -16.93
CA ALA A 126 22.21 -30.48 -17.75
C ALA A 126 22.89 -29.12 -17.50
N ASP A 127 22.16 -28.15 -16.92
CA ASP A 127 22.62 -26.77 -16.64
C ASP A 127 23.67 -26.69 -15.51
N GLY A 128 23.73 -27.67 -14.59
CA GLY A 128 24.67 -27.68 -13.46
C GLY A 128 26.17 -27.67 -13.79
N GLY A 129 26.55 -27.74 -15.07
CA GLY A 129 27.96 -27.73 -15.51
C GLY A 129 28.26 -26.95 -16.81
N ALA A 130 27.25 -26.55 -17.57
CA ALA A 130 27.44 -26.13 -18.98
C ALA A 130 27.39 -24.61 -19.22
N LEU A 131 26.90 -23.79 -18.30
CA LEU A 131 26.75 -22.33 -18.46
C LEU A 131 28.04 -21.55 -18.73
N ARG A 132 29.20 -22.17 -18.56
CA ARG A 132 30.51 -21.53 -18.88
C ARG A 132 30.97 -21.68 -20.34
N GLN A 133 30.27 -22.48 -21.16
CA GLN A 133 30.70 -22.77 -22.55
C GLN A 133 29.55 -22.93 -23.57
N ALA A 134 28.29 -22.66 -23.21
CA ALA A 134 27.15 -22.84 -24.10
C ALA A 134 27.07 -21.71 -25.17
N ARG A 135 26.70 -22.08 -26.41
CA ARG A 135 26.33 -21.14 -27.48
C ARG A 135 25.00 -20.48 -27.16
N ASP A 136 24.75 -19.28 -27.69
CA ASP A 136 23.56 -18.46 -27.47
C ASP A 136 22.23 -19.24 -27.64
N GLU A 137 22.14 -20.20 -28.54
CA GLU A 137 20.96 -21.07 -28.74
C GLU A 137 20.63 -21.95 -27.53
N ALA A 138 21.63 -22.49 -26.82
CA ALA A 138 21.39 -23.32 -25.63
C ALA A 138 20.92 -22.48 -24.43
N ILE A 139 21.32 -21.22 -24.34
CA ILE A 139 20.84 -20.29 -23.30
C ILE A 139 19.37 -19.95 -23.52
N GLU A 140 18.95 -19.79 -24.77
CA GLU A 140 17.56 -19.49 -25.13
C GLU A 140 16.62 -20.68 -24.85
N GLU A 141 17.06 -21.92 -25.17
CA GLU A 141 16.33 -23.16 -24.86
C GLU A 141 16.17 -23.39 -23.34
N ILE A 142 17.19 -23.14 -22.54
CA ILE A 142 17.14 -23.27 -21.08
C ILE A 142 16.22 -22.19 -20.48
N SER A 143 16.26 -20.95 -20.96
CA SER A 143 15.36 -19.90 -20.55
C SER A 143 13.91 -20.23 -20.85
N GLN A 144 13.64 -20.82 -22.01
CA GLN A 144 12.30 -21.24 -22.40
C GLN A 144 11.79 -22.38 -21.52
N ALA A 145 12.63 -23.40 -21.26
CA ALA A 145 12.30 -24.51 -20.38
C ALA A 145 11.98 -24.06 -18.94
N ARG A 146 12.69 -23.05 -18.42
CA ARG A 146 12.41 -22.44 -17.11
C ARG A 146 11.05 -21.77 -17.09
N ILE A 147 10.72 -20.97 -18.12
CA ILE A 147 9.44 -20.29 -18.22
C ILE A 147 8.29 -21.30 -18.28
N GLU A 148 8.39 -22.31 -19.14
CA GLU A 148 7.38 -23.36 -19.26
C GLU A 148 7.17 -24.14 -17.97
N LEU A 149 8.24 -24.44 -17.24
CA LEU A 149 8.17 -25.11 -15.95
C LEU A 149 7.50 -24.24 -14.89
N VAL A 150 7.81 -22.95 -14.85
CA VAL A 150 7.15 -21.98 -13.96
C VAL A 150 5.65 -21.90 -14.27
N GLU A 151 5.26 -21.84 -15.54
CA GLU A 151 3.85 -21.82 -15.96
C GLU A 151 3.13 -23.11 -15.50
N HIS A 152 3.74 -24.28 -15.67
CA HIS A 152 3.17 -25.55 -15.24
C HIS A 152 3.04 -25.64 -13.69
N LEU A 153 4.03 -25.18 -12.94
CA LEU A 153 3.98 -25.15 -11.47
C LEU A 153 2.90 -24.21 -10.96
N LEU A 154 2.79 -23.01 -11.57
CA LEU A 154 1.77 -22.02 -11.22
C LEU A 154 0.35 -22.51 -11.61
N ASP A 155 0.19 -23.18 -12.75
CA ASP A 155 -1.09 -23.70 -13.20
C ASP A 155 -1.60 -24.85 -12.33
N ARG A 156 -0.69 -25.71 -11.88
CA ARG A 156 -1.05 -26.91 -11.12
C ARG A 156 -1.25 -26.61 -9.63
N HIS A 157 -0.42 -25.76 -9.09
CA HIS A 157 -0.31 -25.55 -7.66
C HIS A 157 -0.64 -24.12 -7.24
N GLY A 158 -0.56 -23.14 -8.13
CA GLY A 158 -0.82 -21.74 -7.82
C GLY A 158 -2.29 -21.36 -7.85
N THR A 159 -2.55 -20.18 -7.31
CA THR A 159 -3.83 -19.46 -7.46
C THR A 159 -3.93 -18.75 -8.82
N GLY A 160 -3.03 -19.05 -9.77
CA GLY A 160 -2.85 -18.35 -11.04
C GLY A 160 -4.08 -18.31 -11.96
N ARG A 161 -5.05 -19.23 -11.78
CA ARG A 161 -6.32 -19.19 -12.51
C ARG A 161 -7.33 -18.21 -11.94
N VAL A 162 -7.17 -17.80 -10.69
CA VAL A 162 -8.14 -16.94 -9.99
C VAL A 162 -7.52 -15.67 -9.46
N LEU A 163 -6.18 -15.59 -9.39
CA LEU A 163 -5.44 -14.44 -8.88
C LEU A 163 -4.53 -13.85 -9.97
N PHE A 164 -4.80 -12.61 -10.36
CA PHE A 164 -3.96 -11.85 -11.30
C PHE A 164 -3.30 -10.70 -10.56
N ARG A 165 -1.98 -10.66 -10.58
CA ARG A 165 -1.20 -9.60 -9.94
C ARG A 165 -0.50 -8.74 -10.98
N ASN A 166 -0.83 -7.46 -10.99
CA ASN A 166 -0.12 -6.45 -11.77
C ASN A 166 0.88 -5.73 -10.88
N THR A 167 2.14 -5.72 -11.28
CA THR A 167 3.16 -4.90 -10.62
C THR A 167 3.38 -3.61 -11.40
N ARG A 168 3.72 -2.52 -10.70
CA ARG A 168 4.06 -1.25 -11.34
C ARG A 168 5.17 -1.41 -12.40
N ALA A 169 6.16 -2.27 -12.15
CA ALA A 169 7.26 -2.53 -13.08
C ALA A 169 6.79 -3.18 -14.40
N ALA A 170 5.74 -4.03 -14.33
CA ALA A 170 5.18 -4.70 -15.50
C ALA A 170 4.24 -3.80 -16.32
N VAL A 171 3.67 -2.76 -15.71
CA VAL A 171 2.69 -1.86 -16.35
C VAL A 171 3.36 -0.55 -16.74
N LYS A 172 3.33 -0.22 -18.06
CA LYS A 172 3.86 1.05 -18.57
C LYS A 172 2.87 2.20 -18.34
N GLY A 173 3.41 3.42 -18.16
CA GLY A 173 2.59 4.64 -18.10
C GLY A 173 2.39 5.20 -16.69
N PHE A 174 3.10 4.69 -15.70
CA PHE A 174 3.22 5.33 -14.40
C PHE A 174 4.25 6.47 -14.43
N PRO A 175 4.01 7.57 -13.71
CA PRO A 175 4.94 8.68 -13.59
C PRO A 175 6.18 8.31 -12.75
N LYS A 176 7.21 9.13 -12.80
CA LYS A 176 8.31 9.08 -11.84
C LYS A 176 7.86 9.68 -10.50
N ARG A 177 8.52 9.27 -9.42
CA ARG A 177 8.38 9.86 -8.09
C ARG A 177 9.68 10.56 -7.70
N GLU A 178 9.58 11.70 -7.05
CA GLU A 178 10.71 12.50 -6.57
C GLU A 178 10.42 12.97 -5.15
N LEU A 179 11.34 12.71 -4.22
CA LEU A 179 11.22 13.06 -2.81
C LEU A 179 11.85 14.43 -2.52
N PHE A 180 11.14 15.25 -1.77
CA PHE A 180 11.60 16.51 -1.18
C PHE A 180 11.45 16.43 0.34
N ALA A 181 12.56 16.20 1.04
CA ALA A 181 12.61 16.16 2.50
C ALA A 181 12.71 17.57 3.07
N HIS A 182 11.92 17.88 4.08
CA HIS A 182 11.89 19.19 4.75
C HIS A 182 12.04 19.01 6.25
N PRO A 183 13.30 18.92 6.76
CA PRO A 183 13.57 18.91 8.21
C PRO A 183 13.20 20.26 8.83
N LEU A 184 12.48 20.24 9.92
CA LEU A 184 11.99 21.42 10.63
C LEU A 184 12.34 21.30 12.13
N PRO A 185 12.62 22.41 12.81
CA PRO A 185 13.00 22.36 14.21
C PRO A 185 11.84 21.88 15.09
N MET A 186 12.15 21.05 16.09
CA MET A 186 11.19 20.60 17.09
C MET A 186 10.75 21.77 17.98
N PRO A 187 9.44 22.09 18.09
CA PRO A 187 8.95 23.10 19.03
C PRO A 187 9.14 22.70 20.51
N ASP A 188 9.49 23.67 21.35
CA ASP A 188 9.61 23.47 22.80
C ASP A 188 8.34 22.94 23.44
N SER A 189 7.17 23.31 22.92
CA SER A 189 5.86 22.84 23.40
C SER A 189 5.69 21.34 23.20
N TYR A 190 6.14 20.79 22.07
CA TYR A 190 6.12 19.35 21.84
C TYR A 190 7.19 18.62 22.63
N THR A 191 8.40 19.19 22.76
CA THR A 191 9.47 18.61 23.57
C THR A 191 9.04 18.43 25.02
N ARG A 192 8.39 19.45 25.63
CA ARG A 192 7.83 19.34 26.98
C ARG A 192 6.76 18.26 27.07
N LEU A 193 5.83 18.22 26.13
CA LEU A 193 4.75 17.26 26.07
C LEU A 193 5.27 15.82 26.05
N PHE A 194 6.26 15.53 25.20
CA PHE A 194 6.87 14.20 25.11
C PHE A 194 7.70 13.81 26.35
N THR A 195 8.23 14.79 27.06
CA THR A 195 8.96 14.55 28.32
C THR A 195 8.02 14.22 29.48
N GLU A 196 6.82 14.81 29.50
CA GLU A 196 5.84 14.65 30.58
C GLU A 196 5.01 13.38 30.45
N LEU A 197 4.76 12.93 29.22
CA LEU A 197 3.90 11.79 28.93
C LEU A 197 4.75 10.56 28.59
N GLN A 198 4.58 9.49 29.36
CA GLN A 198 5.17 8.18 29.12
C GLN A 198 4.10 7.21 28.58
N ASP A 199 4.51 6.16 27.90
CA ASP A 199 3.64 5.10 27.35
C ASP A 199 2.55 5.56 26.34
N MET A 200 2.93 6.46 25.43
CA MET A 200 2.06 6.93 24.37
C MET A 200 1.97 5.94 23.22
N HIS A 201 0.81 5.89 22.57
CA HIS A 201 0.67 5.15 21.32
C HIS A 201 1.50 5.80 20.22
N ALA A 202 2.24 4.99 19.43
CA ALA A 202 3.17 5.49 18.41
C ALA A 202 2.53 6.42 17.38
N SER A 203 1.25 6.23 17.04
CA SER A 203 0.52 7.12 16.14
C SER A 203 0.42 8.58 16.65
N LEU A 204 0.39 8.78 17.97
CA LEU A 204 0.38 10.11 18.56
C LEU A 204 1.76 10.77 18.52
N LEU A 205 2.84 9.97 18.55
CA LEU A 205 4.20 10.48 18.35
C LEU A 205 4.41 10.99 16.93
N LEU A 206 3.73 10.39 15.95
CA LEU A 206 3.78 10.79 14.55
C LEU A 206 2.85 11.98 14.22
N ALA A 207 1.83 12.22 15.05
CA ALA A 207 0.90 13.34 14.93
C ALA A 207 0.84 14.14 16.25
N PRO A 208 1.93 14.86 16.60
CA PRO A 208 2.08 15.54 17.90
C PRO A 208 1.01 16.60 18.16
N GLU A 209 0.43 17.17 17.11
CA GLU A 209 -0.69 18.11 17.20
C GLU A 209 -1.92 17.47 17.86
N LEU A 210 -2.23 16.21 17.56
CA LEU A 210 -3.36 15.50 18.17
C LEU A 210 -3.13 15.27 19.66
N LEU A 211 -1.91 14.96 20.04
CA LEU A 211 -1.54 14.80 21.44
C LEU A 211 -1.66 16.13 22.18
N HIS A 212 -1.17 17.21 21.57
CA HIS A 212 -1.22 18.55 22.16
C HIS A 212 -2.66 19.01 22.44
N GLU A 213 -3.60 18.75 21.54
CA GLU A 213 -5.01 19.09 21.73
C GLU A 213 -5.72 18.25 22.80
N THR A 214 -5.19 17.04 23.14
CA THR A 214 -5.75 16.22 24.22
C THR A 214 -5.31 16.68 25.61
N VAL A 215 -4.16 17.35 25.70
CA VAL A 215 -3.65 17.92 26.95
C VAL A 215 -4.10 19.37 27.00
N ALA A 216 -5.07 19.69 27.85
CA ALA A 216 -5.66 21.03 27.97
C ALA A 216 -4.57 22.11 28.00
N SER A 217 -4.30 22.72 26.87
CA SER A 217 -3.34 23.80 26.66
C SER A 217 -4.09 25.06 26.23
N ASP A 218 -3.71 26.19 26.79
CA ASP A 218 -4.27 27.49 26.38
C ASP A 218 -3.75 27.93 25.00
N GLU A 219 -2.69 27.27 24.50
CA GLU A 219 -2.05 27.56 23.22
C GLU A 219 -2.42 26.52 22.15
N ARG A 220 -2.94 27.00 21.02
CA ARG A 220 -3.26 26.10 19.90
C ARG A 220 -1.97 25.69 19.18
N TRP A 221 -1.88 24.42 18.79
CA TRP A 221 -0.73 23.89 18.03
C TRP A 221 -0.49 24.67 16.72
N THR A 222 -1.55 25.20 16.11
CA THR A 222 -1.46 26.01 14.89
C THR A 222 -0.71 27.34 15.06
N SER A 223 -0.40 27.77 16.29
CA SER A 223 0.32 29.02 16.57
C SER A 223 1.84 28.88 16.56
N PHE A 224 2.35 27.67 16.78
CA PHE A 224 3.80 27.43 16.95
C PHE A 224 4.38 26.31 16.08
N ASP A 225 3.55 25.44 15.48
CA ASP A 225 4.04 24.33 14.67
C ASP A 225 4.69 24.83 13.35
N PRO A 226 5.99 24.60 13.14
CA PRO A 226 6.71 25.12 11.99
C PRO A 226 6.26 24.50 10.68
N ARG A 227 5.61 23.33 10.69
CA ARG A 227 5.09 22.69 9.48
C ARG A 227 4.01 23.53 8.80
N LEU A 228 3.23 24.31 9.58
CA LEU A 228 2.20 25.19 9.02
C LEU A 228 2.78 26.42 8.34
N GLN A 229 3.80 27.04 8.93
CA GLN A 229 4.51 28.15 8.29
C GLN A 229 5.17 27.67 7.01
N TRP A 230 5.91 26.56 7.10
CA TRP A 230 6.54 25.94 5.93
C TRP A 230 5.52 25.63 4.83
N LEU A 231 4.35 25.08 5.18
CA LEU A 231 3.30 24.75 4.21
C LEU A 231 2.80 26.02 3.48
N GLY A 232 2.57 27.11 4.18
CA GLY A 232 2.19 28.38 3.59
C GLY A 232 3.22 28.88 2.57
N GLU A 233 4.50 28.90 2.96
CA GLU A 233 5.62 29.30 2.11
C GLU A 233 5.75 28.41 0.87
N GLN A 234 5.58 27.08 1.03
CA GLN A 234 5.59 26.13 -0.08
C GLN A 234 4.45 26.35 -1.05
N LEU A 235 3.23 26.59 -0.56
CA LEU A 235 2.07 26.84 -1.41
C LEU A 235 2.24 28.12 -2.23
N GLU A 236 2.81 29.17 -1.65
CA GLU A 236 3.15 30.40 -2.38
C GLU A 236 4.20 30.14 -3.47
N ALA A 237 5.26 29.38 -3.15
CA ALA A 237 6.32 29.03 -4.08
C ALA A 237 5.87 28.12 -5.23
N LEU A 238 4.89 27.24 -4.96
CA LEU A 238 4.35 26.30 -5.93
C LEU A 238 3.20 26.88 -6.77
N PHE A 239 2.71 28.10 -6.47
CA PHE A 239 1.64 28.69 -7.27
C PHE A 239 2.04 28.82 -8.75
N PRO A 240 1.20 28.45 -9.74
CA PRO A 240 -0.22 28.07 -9.63
C PRO A 240 -0.49 26.54 -9.55
N HIS A 241 0.52 25.72 -9.28
CA HIS A 241 0.34 24.27 -9.25
C HIS A 241 -0.63 23.84 -8.13
N LYS A 242 -1.42 22.81 -8.42
CA LYS A 242 -2.32 22.19 -7.46
C LYS A 242 -1.54 21.27 -6.51
N VAL A 243 -1.84 21.36 -5.22
CA VAL A 243 -1.16 20.62 -4.16
C VAL A 243 -2.17 19.80 -3.36
N LEU A 244 -1.92 18.51 -3.25
CA LEU A 244 -2.67 17.62 -2.36
C LEU A 244 -1.92 17.50 -1.03
N VAL A 245 -2.57 17.80 0.08
CA VAL A 245 -2.03 17.65 1.44
C VAL A 245 -2.81 16.54 2.12
N ILE A 246 -2.11 15.53 2.67
CA ILE A 246 -2.73 14.44 3.42
C ILE A 246 -2.24 14.49 4.86
N ALA A 247 -3.17 14.47 5.81
CA ALA A 247 -2.93 14.41 7.25
C ALA A 247 -3.64 13.21 7.86
N ALA A 248 -3.18 12.73 9.03
CA ALA A 248 -3.72 11.54 9.70
C ALA A 248 -5.20 11.69 10.11
N SER A 249 -5.65 12.90 10.44
CA SER A 249 -6.98 13.13 10.99
C SER A 249 -7.78 14.22 10.29
N ALA A 250 -9.11 14.15 10.43
CA ALA A 250 -10.02 15.20 9.99
C ALA A 250 -9.78 16.52 10.74
N GLU A 251 -9.46 16.45 12.02
CA GLU A 251 -9.23 17.60 12.89
C GLU A 251 -7.99 18.37 12.43
N THR A 252 -6.86 17.65 12.21
CA THR A 252 -5.64 18.24 11.65
C THR A 252 -5.91 18.87 10.29
N ALA A 253 -6.66 18.21 9.40
CA ALA A 253 -6.98 18.73 8.07
C ALA A 253 -7.81 20.02 8.14
N LEU A 254 -8.78 20.10 9.03
CA LEU A 254 -9.61 21.29 9.27
C LEU A 254 -8.79 22.45 9.83
N ASP A 255 -7.90 22.18 10.78
CA ASP A 255 -7.04 23.16 11.41
C ASP A 255 -6.01 23.73 10.43
N ILE A 256 -5.41 22.88 9.58
CA ILE A 256 -4.54 23.30 8.49
C ILE A 256 -5.29 24.29 7.56
N ALA A 257 -6.49 23.90 7.10
CA ALA A 257 -7.28 24.73 6.20
C ALA A 257 -7.68 26.05 6.85
N TRP A 258 -8.05 26.03 8.12
CA TRP A 258 -8.35 27.23 8.89
C TRP A 258 -7.12 28.14 9.01
N HIS A 259 -5.94 27.60 9.31
CA HIS A 259 -4.68 28.35 9.42
C HIS A 259 -4.32 28.99 8.09
N LEU A 260 -4.32 28.23 7.00
CA LEU A 260 -4.03 28.75 5.65
C LEU A 260 -4.94 29.91 5.30
N LYS A 261 -6.24 29.77 5.50
CA LYS A 261 -7.20 30.83 5.22
C LYS A 261 -6.96 32.11 6.04
N ASN A 262 -6.71 31.96 7.35
CA ASN A 262 -6.70 33.11 8.26
C ASN A 262 -5.31 33.74 8.42
N ARG A 263 -4.22 33.03 8.13
CA ARG A 263 -2.86 33.53 8.28
C ARG A 263 -2.18 33.88 6.96
N THR A 264 -2.48 33.10 5.91
CA THR A 264 -1.84 33.30 4.59
C THR A 264 -2.82 33.78 3.53
N GLY A 265 -4.13 33.76 3.80
CA GLY A 265 -5.17 34.10 2.82
C GLY A 265 -5.40 33.03 1.75
N ILE A 266 -4.74 31.87 1.85
CA ILE A 266 -4.89 30.76 0.91
C ILE A 266 -6.17 29.99 1.25
N HIS A 267 -7.09 29.90 0.28
CA HIS A 267 -8.31 29.13 0.40
C HIS A 267 -8.02 27.66 0.06
N ALA A 268 -8.18 26.77 1.06
CA ALA A 268 -8.07 25.34 0.88
C ALA A 268 -9.45 24.70 0.68
N ALA A 269 -9.56 23.75 -0.24
CA ALA A 269 -10.62 22.77 -0.20
C ALA A 269 -10.29 21.73 0.87
N VAL A 270 -11.30 21.20 1.56
CA VAL A 270 -11.11 20.18 2.63
C VAL A 270 -11.90 18.93 2.31
N PHE A 271 -11.32 17.79 2.60
CA PHE A 271 -11.90 16.49 2.30
C PHE A 271 -11.67 15.51 3.46
N HIS A 272 -12.73 15.17 4.19
CA HIS A 272 -12.65 14.28 5.35
C HIS A 272 -13.89 13.40 5.47
N GLU A 273 -13.83 12.40 6.33
CA GLU A 273 -14.89 11.38 6.53
C GLU A 273 -16.23 11.96 6.98
N GLY A 274 -16.23 13.07 7.70
CA GLY A 274 -17.46 13.72 8.18
C GLY A 274 -18.28 14.43 7.08
N LEU A 275 -17.72 14.60 5.87
CA LEU A 275 -18.43 15.22 4.76
C LEU A 275 -19.38 14.25 4.07
N SER A 276 -20.56 14.73 3.70
CA SER A 276 -21.47 14.01 2.81
C SER A 276 -20.86 13.84 1.41
N ILE A 277 -21.37 12.88 0.63
CA ILE A 277 -20.90 12.62 -0.74
C ILE A 277 -20.99 13.91 -1.60
N VAL A 278 -22.06 14.69 -1.45
CA VAL A 278 -22.25 15.94 -2.21
C VAL A 278 -21.22 17.01 -1.83
N GLU A 279 -20.88 17.12 -0.55
CA GLU A 279 -19.85 18.07 -0.09
C GLU A 279 -18.46 17.63 -0.57
N ARG A 280 -18.17 16.35 -0.55
CA ARG A 280 -16.93 15.80 -1.14
C ARG A 280 -16.82 16.08 -2.62
N ASP A 281 -17.91 15.90 -3.38
CA ASP A 281 -17.93 16.21 -4.82
C ASP A 281 -17.69 17.69 -5.09
N ARG A 282 -18.27 18.58 -4.27
CA ARG A 282 -18.04 20.03 -4.37
C ARG A 282 -16.60 20.41 -4.05
N ALA A 283 -16.01 19.87 -2.99
CA ALA A 283 -14.61 20.11 -2.63
C ALA A 283 -13.66 19.62 -3.74
N ALA A 284 -13.90 18.42 -4.29
CA ALA A 284 -13.11 17.88 -5.39
C ALA A 284 -13.25 18.74 -6.67
N ALA A 285 -14.46 19.18 -7.02
CA ALA A 285 -14.71 20.07 -8.16
C ALA A 285 -14.03 21.43 -7.97
N PHE A 286 -14.10 22.01 -6.77
CA PHE A 286 -13.43 23.26 -6.45
C PHE A 286 -11.90 23.15 -6.53
N PHE A 287 -11.33 22.03 -6.12
CA PHE A 287 -9.90 21.76 -6.28
C PHE A 287 -9.52 21.53 -7.74
N ALA A 288 -10.37 20.89 -8.54
CA ALA A 288 -10.10 20.61 -9.95
C ALA A 288 -10.20 21.84 -10.85
N ASP A 289 -10.90 22.90 -10.44
CA ASP A 289 -11.01 24.14 -11.19
C ASP A 289 -9.66 24.87 -11.22
N MET A 290 -9.08 24.97 -12.42
CA MET A 290 -7.75 25.56 -12.64
C MET A 290 -7.75 27.10 -12.68
N GLU A 291 -8.92 27.73 -12.88
CA GLU A 291 -9.01 29.20 -13.01
C GLU A 291 -9.38 29.86 -11.70
N THR A 292 -10.42 29.37 -11.04
CA THR A 292 -11.01 30.00 -9.85
C THR A 292 -11.03 29.11 -8.62
N GLY A 293 -10.57 27.88 -8.77
CA GLY A 293 -10.60 26.87 -7.71
C GLY A 293 -9.47 26.97 -6.69
N ALA A 294 -9.57 26.15 -5.65
CA ALA A 294 -8.55 26.08 -4.61
C ALA A 294 -7.22 25.57 -5.18
N GLN A 295 -6.10 26.19 -4.78
CA GLN A 295 -4.76 25.70 -5.08
C GLN A 295 -4.47 24.41 -4.32
N VAL A 296 -4.96 24.30 -3.09
CA VAL A 296 -4.68 23.18 -2.19
C VAL A 296 -5.95 22.44 -1.79
N LEU A 297 -5.85 21.11 -1.76
CA LEU A 297 -6.84 20.23 -1.15
C LEU A 297 -6.19 19.57 0.06
N VAL A 298 -6.76 19.77 1.24
CA VAL A 298 -6.31 19.13 2.49
C VAL A 298 -7.24 17.97 2.80
N CYS A 299 -6.69 16.77 2.90
CA CYS A 299 -7.44 15.55 3.14
C CYS A 299 -7.05 14.88 4.46
N SER A 300 -8.03 14.27 5.14
CA SER A 300 -7.75 13.20 6.10
C SER A 300 -7.43 11.90 5.37
N GLU A 301 -6.91 10.89 6.10
CA GLU A 301 -6.60 9.56 5.59
C GLU A 301 -7.80 8.95 4.84
N ILE A 302 -8.90 8.78 5.55
CA ILE A 302 -10.14 8.16 5.03
C ILE A 302 -10.81 9.05 3.97
N GLY A 303 -10.72 10.37 4.14
CA GLY A 303 -11.32 11.32 3.22
C GLY A 303 -10.81 11.18 1.79
N SER A 304 -9.55 10.83 1.60
CA SER A 304 -8.91 10.77 0.28
C SER A 304 -9.26 9.51 -0.54
N GLU A 305 -9.85 8.48 0.04
CA GLU A 305 -10.14 7.21 -0.63
C GLU A 305 -11.06 7.35 -1.86
N GLY A 306 -10.81 6.52 -2.88
CA GLY A 306 -11.66 6.39 -4.06
C GLY A 306 -11.66 7.56 -5.05
N ARG A 307 -10.81 8.59 -4.86
CA ARG A 307 -10.75 9.77 -5.74
C ARG A 307 -9.50 9.80 -6.61
N ASN A 308 -9.63 10.41 -7.77
CA ASN A 308 -8.55 10.61 -8.74
C ASN A 308 -8.24 12.10 -8.86
N PHE A 309 -6.99 12.47 -8.57
CA PHE A 309 -6.49 13.85 -8.64
C PHE A 309 -5.32 13.99 -9.61
N GLN A 310 -5.34 13.26 -10.75
CA GLN A 310 -4.25 13.22 -11.74
C GLN A 310 -3.86 14.59 -12.33
N PHE A 311 -4.70 15.61 -12.17
CA PHE A 311 -4.37 16.98 -12.57
C PHE A 311 -3.40 17.67 -11.59
N ALA A 312 -3.16 17.08 -10.42
CA ALA A 312 -2.15 17.52 -9.45
C ALA A 312 -0.95 16.56 -9.48
N HIS A 313 0.24 17.08 -9.21
CA HIS A 313 1.47 16.31 -9.16
C HIS A 313 2.36 16.66 -7.96
N HIS A 314 1.90 17.56 -7.08
CA HIS A 314 2.51 17.85 -5.80
C HIS A 314 1.71 17.21 -4.68
N LEU A 315 2.36 16.36 -3.88
CA LEU A 315 1.82 15.69 -2.71
C LEU A 315 2.58 16.16 -1.47
N VAL A 316 1.89 16.65 -0.46
CA VAL A 316 2.45 16.88 0.86
C VAL A 316 1.93 15.81 1.82
N LEU A 317 2.83 15.04 2.40
CA LEU A 317 2.55 14.11 3.48
C LEU A 317 2.82 14.83 4.79
N PHE A 318 1.78 15.44 5.39
CA PHE A 318 1.90 16.27 6.59
C PHE A 318 2.35 15.46 7.81
N ASP A 319 2.01 14.20 7.84
CA ASP A 319 2.49 13.14 8.72
C ASP A 319 2.72 11.85 7.94
N LEU A 320 3.42 10.90 8.53
CA LEU A 320 3.68 9.60 7.93
C LEU A 320 2.92 8.50 8.69
N PRO A 321 2.24 7.58 8.00
CA PRO A 321 1.55 6.48 8.63
C PRO A 321 2.55 5.42 9.13
N LEU A 322 2.17 4.62 10.12
CA LEU A 322 2.96 3.46 10.57
C LEU A 322 3.00 2.34 9.52
N ASN A 323 1.89 2.17 8.81
CA ASN A 323 1.75 1.09 7.83
C ASN A 323 2.24 1.54 6.44
N PRO A 324 3.23 0.85 5.83
CA PRO A 324 3.72 1.14 4.48
C PRO A 324 2.64 1.11 3.39
N ASP A 325 1.62 0.28 3.54
CA ASP A 325 0.52 0.21 2.57
C ASP A 325 -0.30 1.50 2.53
N LEU A 326 -0.49 2.13 3.70
CA LEU A 326 -1.16 3.44 3.77
C LEU A 326 -0.30 4.53 3.10
N LEU A 327 1.03 4.47 3.24
CA LEU A 327 1.92 5.37 2.53
C LEU A 327 1.77 5.20 1.01
N GLU A 328 1.79 3.97 0.52
CA GLU A 328 1.59 3.68 -0.90
C GLU A 328 0.20 4.11 -1.39
N GLN A 329 -0.85 3.94 -0.59
CA GLN A 329 -2.19 4.42 -0.90
C GLN A 329 -2.24 5.96 -0.99
N ARG A 330 -1.57 6.69 -0.07
CA ARG A 330 -1.48 8.15 -0.11
C ARG A 330 -0.79 8.63 -1.39
N ILE A 331 0.35 8.05 -1.74
CA ILE A 331 1.08 8.36 -2.98
C ILE A 331 0.23 7.99 -4.20
N GLY A 332 -0.46 6.87 -4.17
CA GLY A 332 -1.35 6.37 -5.21
C GLY A 332 -2.54 7.28 -5.53
N ARG A 333 -2.83 8.31 -4.74
CA ARG A 333 -3.83 9.33 -5.10
C ARG A 333 -3.43 10.12 -6.34
N LEU A 334 -2.14 10.37 -6.53
CA LEU A 334 -1.59 11.09 -7.68
C LEU A 334 -0.85 10.17 -8.64
N ASP A 335 -0.22 9.11 -8.12
CA ASP A 335 0.60 8.18 -8.88
C ASP A 335 -0.26 7.12 -9.58
N ARG A 336 -0.79 7.48 -10.74
CA ARG A 336 -1.71 6.63 -11.51
C ARG A 336 -1.31 6.58 -12.97
N ILE A 337 -1.73 5.52 -13.66
CA ILE A 337 -1.60 5.38 -15.11
C ILE A 337 -2.26 6.57 -15.80
N GLY A 338 -1.52 7.21 -16.71
CA GLY A 338 -1.98 8.40 -17.43
C GLY A 338 -1.54 9.74 -16.81
N GLN A 339 -0.91 9.72 -15.65
CA GLN A 339 -0.22 10.91 -15.13
C GLN A 339 1.05 11.15 -15.93
N THR A 340 1.23 12.35 -16.46
CA THR A 340 2.37 12.72 -17.32
C THR A 340 3.48 13.45 -16.57
N GLU A 341 3.14 14.09 -15.46
CA GLU A 341 4.08 14.83 -14.63
C GLU A 341 4.73 13.95 -13.57
N THR A 342 5.99 14.22 -13.22
CA THR A 342 6.66 13.60 -12.08
C THR A 342 5.93 13.93 -10.78
N ILE A 343 5.58 12.93 -9.98
CA ILE A 343 4.98 13.14 -8.66
C ILE A 343 6.06 13.65 -7.70
N ARG A 344 5.86 14.85 -7.18
CA ARG A 344 6.75 15.49 -6.22
C ARG A 344 6.18 15.34 -4.82
N ILE A 345 6.87 14.52 -4.03
CA ILE A 345 6.44 14.15 -2.67
C ILE A 345 7.21 15.00 -1.68
N HIS A 346 6.50 15.89 -0.98
CA HIS A 346 7.06 16.77 0.04
C HIS A 346 6.74 16.20 1.41
N VAL A 347 7.78 15.99 2.22
CA VAL A 347 7.64 15.43 3.57
C VAL A 347 8.24 16.40 4.58
N PRO A 348 7.42 17.27 5.22
CA PRO A 348 7.85 18.02 6.38
C PRO A 348 7.89 17.11 7.60
N TYR A 349 8.99 17.13 8.34
CA TYR A 349 9.12 16.37 9.58
C TYR A 349 9.88 17.16 10.62
N LEU A 350 9.56 16.93 11.88
CA LEU A 350 10.26 17.54 13.01
C LEU A 350 11.55 16.77 13.29
N GLU A 351 12.67 17.48 13.41
CA GLU A 351 13.98 16.91 13.74
C GLU A 351 13.99 16.35 15.17
N ASP A 352 14.85 15.38 15.43
CA ASP A 352 14.99 14.69 16.72
C ASP A 352 13.67 14.12 17.29
N SER A 353 12.81 13.64 16.40
CA SER A 353 11.48 13.14 16.73
C SER A 353 11.15 11.79 16.09
N ALA A 354 10.05 11.19 16.53
CA ALA A 354 9.49 10.01 15.91
C ALA A 354 9.21 10.20 14.41
N GLN A 355 8.87 11.42 13.98
CA GLN A 355 8.65 11.72 12.56
C GLN A 355 9.95 11.58 11.75
N GLN A 356 11.09 12.02 12.29
CA GLN A 356 12.38 11.83 11.62
C GLN A 356 12.77 10.36 11.54
N VAL A 357 12.55 9.57 12.60
CA VAL A 357 12.80 8.12 12.60
C VAL A 357 11.95 7.44 11.51
N MET A 358 10.66 7.77 11.44
CA MET A 358 9.75 7.22 10.46
C MET A 358 10.13 7.64 9.03
N PHE A 359 10.52 8.90 8.83
CA PHE A 359 11.02 9.40 7.55
C PHE A 359 12.25 8.61 7.09
N ARG A 360 13.25 8.43 7.95
CA ARG A 360 14.47 7.66 7.64
C ARG A 360 14.16 6.21 7.32
N TRP A 361 13.28 5.58 8.09
CA TRP A 361 12.88 4.21 7.81
C TRP A 361 12.26 4.06 6.41
N TYR A 362 11.33 4.93 6.03
CA TYR A 362 10.73 4.91 4.71
C TYR A 362 11.70 5.26 3.58
N HIS A 363 12.57 6.25 3.80
CA HIS A 363 13.50 6.72 2.78
C HIS A 363 14.73 5.82 2.65
N GLU A 364 15.47 5.63 3.74
CA GLU A 364 16.75 4.91 3.75
C GLU A 364 16.55 3.38 3.82
N GLY A 365 15.54 2.92 4.58
CA GLY A 365 15.27 1.49 4.78
C GLY A 365 14.49 0.87 3.64
N LEU A 366 13.41 1.49 3.19
CA LEU A 366 12.50 0.92 2.21
C LEU A 366 12.54 1.58 0.83
N SER A 367 13.14 2.76 0.68
CA SER A 367 13.06 3.61 -0.51
C SER A 367 11.61 3.85 -0.99
N ALA A 368 10.65 3.87 -0.05
CA ALA A 368 9.22 3.77 -0.33
C ALA A 368 8.60 5.03 -0.95
N PHE A 369 9.29 6.16 -0.92
CA PHE A 369 8.80 7.38 -1.59
C PHE A 369 9.02 7.33 -3.10
N GLU A 370 10.16 6.85 -3.55
CA GLU A 370 10.56 6.85 -4.96
C GLU A 370 10.22 5.55 -5.67
N HIS A 371 10.13 4.45 -4.91
CA HIS A 371 9.81 3.12 -5.42
C HIS A 371 8.60 2.53 -4.67
N THR A 372 7.84 1.69 -5.37
CA THR A 372 6.82 0.87 -4.71
C THR A 372 7.49 -0.20 -3.85
N CYS A 373 6.98 -0.40 -2.65
CA CYS A 373 7.51 -1.41 -1.72
C CYS A 373 6.44 -2.49 -1.45
N PRO A 374 6.27 -3.46 -2.36
CA PRO A 374 5.24 -4.50 -2.21
C PRO A 374 5.46 -5.41 -1.00
N ALA A 375 6.69 -5.53 -0.52
CA ALA A 375 7.01 -6.27 0.71
C ALA A 375 7.00 -5.39 1.98
N GLY A 376 6.67 -4.10 1.88
CA GLY A 376 6.80 -3.15 2.97
C GLY A 376 6.06 -3.56 4.24
N HIS A 377 4.83 -4.05 4.10
CA HIS A 377 4.05 -4.53 5.25
C HIS A 377 4.68 -5.77 5.90
N ALA A 378 5.19 -6.71 5.12
CA ALA A 378 5.85 -7.91 5.66
C ALA A 378 7.14 -7.54 6.44
N VAL A 379 7.92 -6.58 5.91
CA VAL A 379 9.08 -6.03 6.63
C VAL A 379 8.65 -5.32 7.91
N TYR A 380 7.59 -4.48 7.84
CA TYR A 380 7.03 -3.80 9.02
C TYR A 380 6.70 -4.79 10.14
N VAL A 381 5.96 -5.85 9.84
CA VAL A 381 5.57 -6.87 10.84
C VAL A 381 6.79 -7.53 11.48
N GLN A 382 7.88 -7.75 10.73
CA GLN A 382 9.10 -8.35 11.26
C GLN A 382 9.85 -7.43 12.23
N ILE A 383 9.84 -6.12 11.98
CA ILE A 383 10.61 -5.14 12.76
C ILE A 383 9.74 -4.25 13.65
N GLU A 384 8.43 -4.51 13.74
CA GLU A 384 7.47 -3.65 14.43
C GLU A 384 7.92 -3.29 15.85
N THR A 385 8.39 -4.28 16.61
CA THR A 385 8.85 -4.05 17.98
C THR A 385 10.04 -3.08 18.05
N ASP A 386 11.03 -3.26 17.17
CA ASP A 386 12.23 -2.43 17.13
C ASP A 386 11.90 -1.03 16.60
N LEU A 387 11.05 -0.93 15.58
CA LEU A 387 10.59 0.35 15.07
C LEU A 387 9.81 1.14 16.12
N LEU A 388 8.87 0.50 16.84
CA LEU A 388 8.14 1.15 17.93
C LEU A 388 9.05 1.62 19.04
N ALA A 389 10.09 0.84 19.42
CA ALA A 389 11.09 1.25 20.38
C ALA A 389 11.88 2.48 19.89
N ALA A 390 12.27 2.52 18.62
CA ALA A 390 12.97 3.65 18.01
C ALA A 390 12.10 4.92 17.96
N LEU A 391 10.80 4.80 17.67
CA LEU A 391 9.87 5.94 17.71
C LEU A 391 9.73 6.57 19.09
N HIS A 392 9.80 5.75 20.15
CA HIS A 392 9.77 6.25 21.54
C HIS A 392 11.10 6.85 22.00
N ASN A 393 12.21 6.45 21.39
CA ASN A 393 13.56 6.92 21.74
C ASN A 393 14.30 7.41 20.48
N PRO A 394 13.86 8.51 19.87
CA PRO A 394 14.43 8.97 18.60
C PRO A 394 15.93 9.34 18.67
N ALA A 395 16.44 9.67 19.85
CA ALA A 395 17.85 10.01 20.05
C ALA A 395 18.79 8.80 19.94
N ASP A 396 18.28 7.58 20.11
CA ASP A 396 19.05 6.34 20.07
C ASP A 396 18.88 5.60 18.73
N ALA A 397 18.08 6.13 17.78
CA ALA A 397 17.64 5.50 16.55
C ALA A 397 18.53 5.80 15.33
#